data_bf7ee7943870fa626d52c17c2037be40
#
_entry.id   bf7ee7943870fa626d52c17c2037be40
#
_cell.length_a   1.000
_cell.length_b   1.000
_cell.length_c   1.000
_cell.angle_alpha   90.00
_cell.angle_beta   90.00
_cell.angle_gamma   90.00
#
_symmetry.space_group_name_H-M   'P 1'
#
loop_
_entity.id
_entity.type
_entity.pdbx_description
1 polymer ?
#
loop_
_entity_poly.entity_id
_entity_poly.type
_entity_poly.pdbx_seq_one_letter_code
_entity_poly.pdbx_strand_id
1 'polypeptide(L)'
;KRSAIVMQNTAIGVTINTLVTLIQYYNIPLPMLISYRGEIGEPVACQVEMAVHTKALLDQLNIPTYHFHTKSDADELDAILNHSFMAKKPVAILTDAGFWQGA
;
A
#
# COMPACT_ATOMS: atom_id res chain seq x y z
N LYS A 1 14.50 5.00 -14.02
CA LYS A 1 13.38 5.93 -13.87
C LYS A 1 12.52 5.54 -12.68
N ARG A 2 12.25 6.49 -11.80
CA ARG A 2 11.49 6.24 -10.58
C ARG A 2 10.01 6.47 -10.83
N SER A 3 9.18 5.55 -10.32
CA SER A 3 7.73 5.62 -10.47
C SER A 3 7.07 5.21 -9.16
N ALA A 4 5.83 5.61 -9.01
CA ALA A 4 4.99 5.19 -7.89
C ALA A 4 3.58 4.97 -8.43
N ILE A 5 2.80 4.17 -7.73
CA ILE A 5 1.42 3.91 -8.11
C ILE A 5 0.49 4.27 -6.97
N VAL A 6 -0.69 4.78 -7.31
CA VAL A 6 -1.74 5.10 -6.35
C VAL A 6 -2.93 4.20 -6.66
N MET A 7 -3.44 3.49 -5.65
CA MET A 7 -4.56 2.60 -5.84
C MET A 7 -5.42 2.50 -4.58
N GLN A 8 -6.60 1.96 -4.72
CA GLN A 8 -7.43 1.56 -3.59
C GLN A 8 -7.05 0.12 -3.20
N ASN A 9 -7.23 -0.24 -1.93
CA ASN A 9 -6.82 -1.59 -1.49
C ASN A 9 -7.53 -2.73 -2.21
N THR A 10 -8.73 -2.49 -2.75
CA THR A 10 -9.42 -3.51 -3.55
C THR A 10 -8.66 -3.87 -4.83
N ALA A 11 -7.83 -2.96 -5.34
CA ALA A 11 -7.05 -3.23 -6.55
C ALA A 11 -5.93 -4.25 -6.32
N ILE A 12 -5.51 -4.47 -5.07
CA ILE A 12 -4.45 -5.44 -4.76
C ILE A 12 -4.85 -6.83 -5.25
N GLY A 13 -6.10 -7.23 -5.01
CA GLY A 13 -6.57 -8.54 -5.43
C GLY A 13 -6.43 -8.81 -6.92
N VAL A 14 -6.68 -7.80 -7.75
CA VAL A 14 -6.59 -7.96 -9.21
C VAL A 14 -5.18 -7.76 -9.75
N THR A 15 -4.25 -7.25 -8.93
CA THR A 15 -2.88 -6.98 -9.37
C THR A 15 -1.85 -7.98 -8.86
N ILE A 16 -2.26 -8.96 -8.06
CA ILE A 16 -1.34 -9.93 -7.45
C ILE A 16 -0.43 -10.58 -8.48
N ASN A 17 -1.00 -11.05 -9.59
CA ASN A 17 -0.20 -11.71 -10.61
C ASN A 17 0.91 -10.79 -11.14
N THR A 18 0.57 -9.55 -11.45
CA THR A 18 1.55 -8.57 -11.94
C THR A 18 2.61 -8.25 -10.90
N LEU A 19 2.20 -8.13 -9.63
CA LEU A 19 3.15 -7.87 -8.56
C LEU A 19 4.19 -8.98 -8.44
N VAL A 20 3.75 -10.22 -8.53
CA VAL A 20 4.65 -11.38 -8.38
C VAL A 20 5.48 -11.60 -9.63
N THR A 21 4.84 -11.66 -10.80
CA THR A 21 5.49 -12.10 -12.03
C THR A 21 6.27 -11.01 -12.75
N LEU A 22 5.99 -9.75 -12.47
CA LEU A 22 6.69 -8.63 -13.08
C LEU A 22 7.49 -7.85 -12.04
N ILE A 23 6.81 -7.28 -11.06
CA ILE A 23 7.43 -6.34 -10.13
C ILE A 23 8.46 -7.04 -9.23
N GLN A 24 8.05 -8.12 -8.56
CA GLN A 24 8.96 -8.83 -7.66
C GLN A 24 9.98 -9.67 -8.43
N TYR A 25 9.56 -10.33 -9.48
CA TYR A 25 10.46 -11.20 -10.24
C TYR A 25 11.62 -10.41 -10.85
N TYR A 26 11.36 -9.22 -11.36
CA TYR A 26 12.39 -8.39 -11.99
C TYR A 26 13.02 -7.37 -11.04
N ASN A 27 12.70 -7.45 -9.74
CA ASN A 27 13.24 -6.54 -8.72
C ASN A 27 13.01 -5.07 -9.07
N ILE A 28 11.77 -4.75 -9.42
CA ILE A 28 11.39 -3.38 -9.77
C ILE A 28 11.00 -2.62 -8.50
N PRO A 29 11.66 -1.51 -8.19
CA PRO A 29 11.24 -0.67 -7.06
C PRO A 29 9.90 0.01 -7.42
N LEU A 30 8.88 -0.25 -6.61
CA LEU A 30 7.55 0.32 -6.84
C LEU A 30 6.88 0.69 -5.53
N PRO A 31 7.02 1.93 -5.09
CA PRO A 31 6.22 2.42 -3.98
C PRO A 31 4.74 2.46 -4.37
N MET A 32 3.89 1.89 -3.51
CA MET A 32 2.45 1.86 -3.74
C MET A 32 1.76 2.64 -2.65
N LEU A 33 1.08 3.72 -3.03
CA LEU A 33 0.25 4.49 -2.11
C LEU A 33 -1.16 3.94 -2.21
N ILE A 34 -1.61 3.28 -1.15
CA ILE A 34 -2.86 2.53 -1.16
C ILE A 34 -3.87 3.19 -0.25
N SER A 35 -5.01 3.59 -0.82
CA SER A 35 -6.13 4.09 -0.05
C SER A 35 -6.79 2.91 0.66
N TYR A 36 -6.65 2.84 1.98
CA TYR A 36 -7.10 1.70 2.78
C TYR A 36 -8.56 1.90 3.20
N ARG A 37 -9.45 1.18 2.57
CA ARG A 37 -10.89 1.23 2.80
C ARG A 37 -11.34 0.02 3.61
N GLY A 38 -12.42 0.20 4.37
CA GLY A 38 -13.09 -0.91 5.05
C GLY A 38 -12.89 -0.97 6.56
N GLU A 39 -12.27 0.04 7.14
CA GLU A 39 -12.15 0.14 8.59
C GLU A 39 -13.46 0.66 9.20
N ILE A 40 -13.50 0.73 10.54
CA ILE A 40 -14.70 1.21 11.26
C ILE A 40 -15.16 2.53 10.67
N GLY A 41 -16.45 2.62 10.34
CA GLY A 41 -17.02 3.81 9.71
C GLY A 41 -17.13 3.73 8.20
N GLU A 42 -16.70 2.63 7.59
CA GLU A 42 -16.79 2.45 6.15
C GLU A 42 -18.27 2.34 5.71
N PRO A 43 -18.74 3.20 4.79
CA PRO A 43 -20.13 3.14 4.36
C PRO A 43 -20.44 2.06 3.32
N VAL A 44 -19.42 1.50 2.68
CA VAL A 44 -19.60 0.50 1.62
C VAL A 44 -19.26 -0.88 2.15
N ALA A 45 -20.27 -1.74 2.27
CA ALA A 45 -20.15 -3.04 2.95
C ALA A 45 -19.06 -3.95 2.36
N CYS A 46 -18.91 -3.99 1.04
CA CYS A 46 -17.91 -4.86 0.41
C CYS A 46 -16.47 -4.44 0.74
N GLN A 47 -16.24 -3.18 1.08
CA GLN A 47 -14.92 -2.70 1.44
C GLN A 47 -14.47 -3.21 2.81
N VAL A 48 -15.44 -3.50 3.70
CA VAL A 48 -15.12 -4.03 5.03
C VAL A 48 -14.40 -5.36 4.92
N GLU A 49 -14.87 -6.24 4.04
CA GLU A 49 -14.26 -7.55 3.85
C GLU A 49 -12.85 -7.40 3.26
N MET A 50 -12.66 -6.49 2.32
CA MET A 50 -11.34 -6.28 1.74
C MET A 50 -10.33 -5.77 2.77
N ALA A 51 -10.77 -4.94 3.72
CA ALA A 51 -9.88 -4.46 4.77
C ALA A 51 -9.33 -5.61 5.62
N VAL A 52 -10.15 -6.62 5.88
CA VAL A 52 -9.72 -7.79 6.66
C VAL A 52 -8.55 -8.51 5.98
N HIS A 53 -8.54 -8.55 4.65
CA HIS A 53 -7.55 -9.31 3.90
C HIS A 53 -6.35 -8.50 3.41
N THR A 54 -6.44 -7.17 3.39
CA THR A 54 -5.42 -6.33 2.76
C THR A 54 -4.02 -6.56 3.31
N LYS A 55 -3.86 -6.44 4.62
CA LYS A 55 -2.53 -6.58 5.25
C LYS A 55 -2.02 -8.01 5.14
N ALA A 56 -2.90 -8.98 5.26
CA ALA A 56 -2.53 -10.39 5.14
C ALA A 56 -2.02 -10.71 3.74
N LEU A 57 -2.67 -10.18 2.69
CA LEU A 57 -2.22 -10.38 1.32
C LEU A 57 -0.85 -9.76 1.07
N LEU A 58 -0.63 -8.54 1.54
CA LEU A 58 0.66 -7.87 1.39
C LEU A 58 1.76 -8.62 2.14
N ASP A 59 1.44 -9.09 3.34
CA ASP A 59 2.38 -9.86 4.14
C ASP A 59 2.72 -11.19 3.48
N GLN A 60 1.73 -11.87 2.92
CA GLN A 60 1.95 -13.14 2.21
C GLN A 60 2.86 -12.95 1.00
N LEU A 61 2.79 -11.79 0.36
CA LEU A 61 3.65 -11.46 -0.78
C LEU A 61 5.03 -10.93 -0.33
N ASN A 62 5.27 -10.84 0.97
CA ASN A 62 6.50 -10.28 1.55
C ASN A 62 6.73 -8.82 1.13
N ILE A 63 5.66 -8.05 1.01
CA ILE A 63 5.75 -6.63 0.70
C ILE A 63 5.75 -5.83 2.00
N PRO A 64 6.82 -5.09 2.31
CA PRO A 64 6.83 -4.23 3.49
C PRO A 64 5.68 -3.24 3.45
N THR A 65 4.94 -3.15 4.54
CA THR A 65 3.71 -2.36 4.61
C THR A 65 3.79 -1.37 5.77
N TYR A 66 3.46 -0.12 5.46
CA TYR A 66 3.42 0.97 6.43
C TYR A 66 2.01 1.54 6.46
N HIS A 67 1.54 1.97 7.62
CA HIS A 67 0.18 2.49 7.74
C HIS A 67 0.22 3.94 8.25
N PHE A 68 -0.21 4.86 7.41
CA PHE A 68 -0.27 6.28 7.74
C PHE A 68 -1.67 6.60 8.28
N HIS A 69 -1.72 6.98 9.55
CA HIS A 69 -2.97 7.35 10.24
C HIS A 69 -3.14 8.86 10.35
N THR A 70 -2.02 9.58 10.51
CA THR A 70 -2.02 11.03 10.72
C THR A 70 -1.07 11.68 9.73
N LYS A 71 -1.19 12.99 9.55
CA LYS A 71 -0.30 13.71 8.64
C LYS A 71 1.16 13.66 9.06
N SER A 72 1.43 13.54 10.35
CA SER A 72 2.81 13.43 10.81
C SER A 72 3.48 12.13 10.35
N ASP A 73 2.72 11.09 10.06
CA ASP A 73 3.28 9.84 9.55
C ASP A 73 3.95 10.06 8.18
N ALA A 74 3.52 11.07 7.44
CA ALA A 74 4.11 11.38 6.14
C ALA A 74 5.57 11.87 6.25
N ASP A 75 6.03 12.22 7.43
CA ASP A 75 7.43 12.60 7.62
C ASP A 75 8.39 11.45 7.31
N GLU A 76 7.90 10.21 7.36
CA GLU A 76 8.70 9.04 7.04
C GLU A 76 8.71 8.71 5.54
N LEU A 77 7.95 9.44 4.73
CA LEU A 77 7.76 9.11 3.33
C LEU A 77 9.07 9.02 2.56
N ASP A 78 9.96 10.01 2.73
CA ASP A 78 11.22 10.01 2.00
C ASP A 78 12.07 8.79 2.33
N ALA A 79 12.12 8.38 3.59
CA ALA A 79 12.88 7.20 4.01
C ALA A 79 12.30 5.93 3.40
N ILE A 80 10.98 5.82 3.37
CA ILE A 80 10.29 4.66 2.79
C ILE A 80 10.54 4.58 1.28
N LEU A 81 10.42 5.70 0.58
CA LEU A 81 10.67 5.76 -0.86
C LEU A 81 12.11 5.38 -1.18
N ASN A 82 13.07 5.93 -0.44
CA ASN A 82 14.47 5.60 -0.64
C ASN A 82 14.74 4.12 -0.39
N HIS A 83 14.11 3.55 0.62
CA HIS A 83 14.26 2.12 0.91
C HIS A 83 13.77 1.28 -0.28
N SER A 84 12.63 1.61 -0.85
CA SER A 84 12.09 0.89 -2.00
C SER A 84 13.07 0.94 -3.18
N PHE A 85 13.58 2.13 -3.49
CA PHE A 85 14.49 2.29 -4.63
C PHE A 85 15.84 1.63 -4.41
N MET A 86 16.36 1.65 -3.19
CA MET A 86 17.64 1.00 -2.89
C MET A 86 17.52 -0.51 -2.83
N ALA A 87 16.46 -1.01 -2.22
CA ALA A 87 16.23 -2.45 -2.11
C ALA A 87 15.72 -3.07 -3.41
N LYS A 88 15.24 -2.25 -4.34
CA LYS A 88 14.64 -2.68 -5.62
C LYS A 88 13.46 -3.62 -5.38
N LYS A 89 12.55 -3.17 -4.52
CA LYS A 89 11.37 -3.94 -4.14
C LYS A 89 10.17 -3.03 -3.98
N PRO A 90 8.95 -3.56 -4.20
CA PRO A 90 7.75 -2.79 -3.91
C PRO A 90 7.60 -2.59 -2.41
N VAL A 91 7.01 -1.47 -2.05
CA VAL A 91 6.57 -1.20 -0.68
C VAL A 91 5.14 -0.68 -0.72
N ALA A 92 4.38 -0.93 0.33
CA ALA A 92 3.00 -0.49 0.41
C ALA A 92 2.84 0.52 1.55
N ILE A 93 2.20 1.64 1.25
CA ILE A 93 1.83 2.64 2.24
C ILE A 93 0.31 2.71 2.26
N LEU A 94 -0.28 2.23 3.34
CA LEU A 94 -1.73 2.27 3.53
C LEU A 94 -2.10 3.63 4.13
N THR A 95 -3.02 4.33 3.49
CA THR A 95 -3.51 5.62 3.99
C THR A 95 -4.99 5.50 4.28
N ASP A 96 -5.38 5.81 5.50
CA ASP A 96 -6.78 5.71 5.91
C ASP A 96 -7.48 7.07 5.87
N ALA A 97 -8.77 7.08 6.20
CA ALA A 97 -9.56 8.30 6.18
C ALA A 97 -8.99 9.35 7.15
N GLY A 98 -8.47 8.93 8.29
CA GLY A 98 -7.87 9.83 9.26
C GLY A 98 -6.68 10.58 8.68
N PHE A 99 -5.84 9.89 7.92
CA PHE A 99 -4.69 10.51 7.26
C PHE A 99 -5.13 11.60 6.27
N TRP A 100 -6.10 11.26 5.41
CA TRP A 100 -6.55 12.19 4.37
C TRP A 100 -7.36 13.35 4.90
N GLN A 101 -8.17 13.12 5.91
CA GLN A 101 -8.96 14.18 6.55
C GLN A 101 -8.10 15.10 7.39
N GLY A 102 -7.04 14.62 7.88
CA GLY A 102 -5.88 15.28 8.40
C GLY A 102 -6.07 16.50 9.26
N ALA A 103 -6.52 16.30 10.43
CA ALA A 103 -6.56 17.41 11.35
C ALA A 103 -5.17 17.80 11.80
#